data_eee0e8fc72096b624fdcea7fc7b35671
#
_entry.id   eee0e8fc72096b624fdcea7fc7b35671
#
_cell.length_a   1.000
_cell.length_b   1.000
_cell.length_c   1.000
_cell.angle_alpha   90.00
_cell.angle_beta   90.00
_cell.angle_gamma   90.00
#
_symmetry.space_group_name_H-M   'P 1'
#
loop_
_entity.id
_entity.type
_entity.pdbx_description
1 polymer ?
#
loop_
_entity_poly.entity_id
_entity_poly.type
_entity_poly.pdbx_seq_one_letter_code
_entity_poly.pdbx_strand_id
1 'polypeptide(L)'
;MDTARSLGDFLRSRRTRLDPASFGFAGRRRTPGLRREEVAQRANISPTWYTWLEQGRGGAPSADVLERTCGALLLTDAEREHLFMLGLGRPPEVRYRSADGVSPRLQRLLDSLQTSPAIVKTPTWDVVAWNRAAAVVLTDYGTLPPGGRNILRFLFRNPDVRARQHDWDSVARFVVGAFRADVARAGLVSEVGELVEELRHASPEFDALWRDNDVHSHEEGGGIKRLMHPALGSVELEYSAFSVDGRPDLGMIVYTPVDRAMAERIGQLAASA
;
A
#
# COMPACT_ATOMS: atom_id res chain seq x y z
N MET A 1 -16.39 -10.04 -23.62
CA MET A 1 -16.89 -10.89 -22.53
C MET A 1 -17.92 -10.07 -21.76
N ASP A 2 -19.10 -10.56 -21.52
CA ASP A 2 -20.15 -9.79 -20.80
C ASP A 2 -19.80 -9.74 -19.29
N THR A 3 -19.29 -8.62 -18.84
CA THR A 3 -18.78 -8.39 -17.48
C THR A 3 -19.86 -8.61 -16.42
N ALA A 4 -21.10 -8.21 -16.73
CA ALA A 4 -22.24 -8.39 -15.82
C ALA A 4 -22.58 -9.87 -15.61
N ARG A 5 -22.48 -10.69 -16.65
CA ARG A 5 -22.66 -12.14 -16.57
C ARG A 5 -21.54 -12.81 -15.77
N SER A 6 -20.30 -12.36 -15.98
CA SER A 6 -19.14 -12.87 -15.23
C SER A 6 -19.22 -12.53 -13.74
N LEU A 7 -19.72 -11.35 -13.37
CA LEU A 7 -20.02 -10.97 -11.99
C LEU A 7 -21.06 -11.90 -11.34
N GLY A 8 -22.16 -12.14 -12.04
CA GLY A 8 -23.24 -13.02 -11.54
C GLY A 8 -22.78 -14.47 -11.34
N ASP A 9 -22.00 -15.01 -12.27
CA ASP A 9 -21.45 -16.36 -12.19
C ASP A 9 -20.43 -16.49 -11.04
N PHE A 10 -19.61 -15.48 -10.82
CA PHE A 10 -18.69 -15.42 -9.69
C PHE A 10 -19.45 -15.43 -8.35
N LEU A 11 -20.41 -14.53 -8.17
CA LEU A 11 -21.22 -14.45 -6.95
C LEU A 11 -21.91 -15.79 -6.64
N ARG A 12 -22.53 -16.41 -7.65
CA ARG A 12 -23.16 -17.72 -7.52
C ARG A 12 -22.16 -18.78 -7.08
N SER A 13 -20.98 -18.82 -7.71
CA SER A 13 -19.93 -19.78 -7.37
C SER A 13 -19.52 -19.66 -5.90
N ARG A 14 -19.30 -18.44 -5.39
CA ARG A 14 -18.90 -18.21 -3.99
C ARG A 14 -20.01 -18.56 -3.01
N ARG A 15 -21.25 -18.15 -3.29
CA ARG A 15 -22.41 -18.46 -2.47
C ARG A 15 -22.65 -19.96 -2.30
N THR A 16 -22.50 -20.74 -3.36
CA THR A 16 -22.76 -22.19 -3.33
C THR A 16 -21.68 -22.99 -2.58
N ARG A 17 -20.52 -22.42 -2.29
CA ARG A 17 -19.43 -23.06 -1.52
C ARG A 17 -19.57 -22.91 -0.01
N LEU A 18 -20.36 -21.96 0.45
CA LEU A 18 -20.50 -21.67 1.89
C LEU A 18 -21.45 -22.67 2.54
N ASP A 19 -21.06 -23.22 3.68
CA ASP A 19 -21.94 -24.06 4.49
C ASP A 19 -22.97 -23.19 5.27
N PRO A 20 -24.24 -23.31 5.01
CA PRO A 20 -25.25 -22.52 5.70
C PRO A 20 -25.33 -22.75 7.22
N ALA A 21 -24.99 -23.96 7.68
CA ALA A 21 -25.02 -24.28 9.11
C ALA A 21 -24.00 -23.43 9.89
N SER A 22 -22.85 -23.08 9.28
CA SER A 22 -21.85 -22.19 9.86
C SER A 22 -22.36 -20.77 10.14
N PHE A 23 -23.52 -20.40 9.57
CA PHE A 23 -24.14 -19.07 9.73
C PHE A 23 -25.49 -19.14 10.45
N GLY A 24 -25.79 -20.26 11.07
CA GLY A 24 -27.07 -20.46 11.79
C GLY A 24 -28.31 -20.67 10.90
N PHE A 25 -28.11 -20.90 9.60
CA PHE A 25 -29.23 -21.21 8.69
C PHE A 25 -29.50 -22.71 8.67
N ALA A 26 -30.57 -23.10 9.34
CA ALA A 26 -31.06 -24.49 9.37
C ALA A 26 -32.17 -24.76 8.36
N GLY A 27 -32.42 -26.04 8.03
CA GLY A 27 -33.55 -26.50 7.24
C GLY A 27 -33.20 -27.33 6.01
N ARG A 28 -34.22 -28.02 5.44
CA ARG A 28 -34.05 -28.84 4.25
C ARG A 28 -33.77 -27.98 3.02
N ARG A 29 -32.68 -28.32 2.29
CA ARG A 29 -32.18 -27.55 1.14
C ARG A 29 -32.29 -28.36 -0.15
N ARG A 30 -32.67 -27.68 -1.23
CA ARG A 30 -32.70 -28.27 -2.59
C ARG A 30 -31.43 -28.00 -3.36
N THR A 31 -30.65 -26.98 -2.95
CA THR A 31 -29.40 -26.53 -3.60
C THR A 31 -28.30 -26.38 -2.56
N PRO A 32 -27.03 -26.65 -2.92
CA PRO A 32 -25.92 -26.47 -2.01
C PRO A 32 -25.70 -24.99 -1.71
N GLY A 33 -25.07 -24.71 -0.55
CA GLY A 33 -24.65 -23.38 -0.16
C GLY A 33 -25.80 -22.49 0.38
N LEU A 34 -25.44 -21.19 0.55
CA LEU A 34 -26.43 -20.19 1.00
C LEU A 34 -27.46 -19.89 -0.06
N ARG A 35 -28.70 -19.58 0.38
CA ARG A 35 -29.72 -19.01 -0.50
C ARG A 35 -29.42 -17.53 -0.81
N ARG A 36 -30.01 -17.00 -1.87
CA ARG A 36 -29.87 -15.59 -2.24
C ARG A 36 -30.33 -14.63 -1.14
N GLU A 37 -31.48 -14.99 -0.52
CA GLU A 37 -32.02 -14.23 0.60
C GLU A 37 -31.09 -14.22 1.81
N GLU A 38 -30.40 -15.33 2.07
CA GLU A 38 -29.45 -15.45 3.18
C GLU A 38 -28.20 -14.59 2.95
N VAL A 39 -27.68 -14.55 1.72
CA VAL A 39 -26.58 -13.63 1.37
C VAL A 39 -27.03 -12.19 1.43
N ALA A 40 -28.20 -11.86 0.90
CA ALA A 40 -28.77 -10.51 0.93
C ALA A 40 -28.97 -10.03 2.36
N GLN A 41 -29.47 -10.85 3.26
CA GLN A 41 -29.58 -10.55 4.69
C GLN A 41 -28.24 -10.27 5.32
N ARG A 42 -27.22 -11.10 5.07
CA ARG A 42 -25.87 -10.93 5.57
C ARG A 42 -25.18 -9.68 5.03
N ALA A 43 -25.40 -9.36 3.76
CA ALA A 43 -24.87 -8.16 3.12
C ALA A 43 -25.67 -6.88 3.43
N ASN A 44 -26.79 -7.01 4.14
CA ASN A 44 -27.72 -5.90 4.39
C ASN A 44 -28.13 -5.18 3.10
N ILE A 45 -28.58 -5.98 2.09
CA ILE A 45 -29.13 -5.49 0.83
C ILE A 45 -30.43 -6.19 0.54
N SER A 46 -31.24 -5.69 -0.43
CA SER A 46 -32.51 -6.34 -0.77
C SER A 46 -32.27 -7.69 -1.49
N PRO A 47 -33.07 -8.74 -1.19
CA PRO A 47 -32.99 -10.03 -1.91
C PRO A 47 -33.22 -9.90 -3.41
N THR A 48 -34.06 -8.99 -3.82
CA THR A 48 -34.31 -8.68 -5.23
C THR A 48 -33.08 -8.12 -5.92
N TRP A 49 -32.38 -7.17 -5.24
CA TRP A 49 -31.16 -6.58 -5.75
C TRP A 49 -30.03 -7.61 -5.90
N TYR A 50 -29.78 -8.44 -4.88
CA TYR A 50 -28.82 -9.52 -4.97
C TYR A 50 -29.15 -10.52 -6.07
N THR A 51 -30.43 -10.84 -6.27
CA THR A 51 -30.89 -11.72 -7.35
C THR A 51 -30.56 -11.11 -8.72
N TRP A 52 -30.76 -9.81 -8.90
CA TRP A 52 -30.41 -9.12 -10.14
C TRP A 52 -28.90 -9.11 -10.39
N LEU A 53 -28.07 -8.90 -9.37
CA LEU A 53 -26.62 -8.98 -9.51
C LEU A 53 -26.18 -10.38 -9.98
N GLU A 54 -26.70 -11.46 -9.40
CA GLU A 54 -26.42 -12.83 -9.86
C GLU A 54 -26.93 -13.14 -11.28
N GLN A 55 -27.89 -12.39 -11.75
CA GLN A 55 -28.45 -12.57 -13.11
C GLN A 55 -27.79 -11.65 -14.15
N GLY A 56 -26.81 -10.85 -13.73
CA GLY A 56 -26.21 -9.84 -14.61
C GLY A 56 -27.15 -8.69 -14.97
N ARG A 57 -28.11 -8.38 -14.10
CA ARG A 57 -29.12 -7.32 -14.27
C ARG A 57 -28.96 -6.26 -13.18
N GLY A 58 -29.61 -5.12 -13.31
CA GLY A 58 -29.67 -4.12 -12.23
C GLY A 58 -28.59 -3.02 -12.28
N GLY A 59 -27.73 -3.00 -13.29
CA GLY A 59 -26.68 -1.98 -13.44
C GLY A 59 -25.46 -2.24 -12.55
N ALA A 60 -24.52 -1.28 -12.53
CA ALA A 60 -23.29 -1.39 -11.73
C ALA A 60 -23.62 -1.23 -10.24
N PRO A 61 -23.12 -2.14 -9.37
CA PRO A 61 -23.25 -2.01 -7.92
C PRO A 61 -22.38 -0.86 -7.41
N SER A 62 -22.76 -0.27 -6.26
CA SER A 62 -21.85 0.65 -5.57
C SER A 62 -20.71 -0.10 -4.88
N ALA A 63 -19.59 0.61 -4.60
CA ALA A 63 -18.46 0.05 -3.87
C ALA A 63 -18.88 -0.49 -2.48
N ASP A 64 -19.76 0.22 -1.77
CA ASP A 64 -20.31 -0.21 -0.47
C ASP A 64 -21.13 -1.52 -0.57
N VAL A 65 -21.94 -1.70 -1.61
CA VAL A 65 -22.66 -2.95 -1.85
C VAL A 65 -21.70 -4.10 -2.11
N LEU A 66 -20.66 -3.90 -2.93
CA LEU A 66 -19.65 -4.92 -3.17
C LEU A 66 -18.90 -5.27 -1.89
N GLU A 67 -18.52 -4.27 -1.09
CA GLU A 67 -17.80 -4.47 0.17
C GLU A 67 -18.62 -5.31 1.16
N ARG A 68 -19.90 -4.99 1.36
CA ARG A 68 -20.80 -5.78 2.20
C ARG A 68 -21.02 -7.19 1.66
N THR A 69 -21.04 -7.34 0.34
CA THR A 69 -21.14 -8.65 -0.31
C THR A 69 -19.86 -9.47 -0.10
N CYS A 70 -18.67 -8.86 -0.14
CA CYS A 70 -17.42 -9.52 0.22
C CYS A 70 -17.46 -10.12 1.64
N GLY A 71 -17.91 -9.32 2.62
CA GLY A 71 -18.05 -9.78 4.00
C GLY A 71 -19.11 -10.89 4.14
N ALA A 72 -20.24 -10.76 3.45
CA ALA A 72 -21.31 -11.77 3.47
C ALA A 72 -20.87 -13.11 2.90
N LEU A 73 -20.02 -13.09 1.87
CA LEU A 73 -19.51 -14.29 1.18
C LEU A 73 -18.16 -14.77 1.71
N LEU A 74 -17.58 -14.11 2.73
CA LEU A 74 -16.25 -14.42 3.29
C LEU A 74 -15.17 -14.48 2.22
N LEU A 75 -15.16 -13.51 1.29
CA LEU A 75 -14.18 -13.47 0.22
C LEU A 75 -12.78 -13.16 0.76
N THR A 76 -11.78 -13.84 0.21
CA THR A 76 -10.38 -13.49 0.40
C THR A 76 -10.07 -12.14 -0.28
N ASP A 77 -8.91 -11.54 0.04
CA ASP A 77 -8.51 -10.27 -0.57
C ASP A 77 -8.41 -10.37 -2.11
N ALA A 78 -7.88 -11.47 -2.64
CA ALA A 78 -7.84 -11.72 -4.08
C ALA A 78 -9.24 -11.86 -4.72
N GLU A 79 -10.14 -12.52 -4.01
CA GLU A 79 -11.54 -12.66 -4.45
C GLU A 79 -12.32 -11.34 -4.36
N ARG A 80 -12.02 -10.51 -3.35
CA ARG A 80 -12.55 -9.16 -3.21
C ARG A 80 -12.09 -8.28 -4.38
N GLU A 81 -10.79 -8.28 -4.69
CA GLU A 81 -10.24 -7.54 -5.83
C GLU A 81 -10.92 -7.98 -7.15
N HIS A 82 -11.02 -9.29 -7.38
CA HIS A 82 -11.68 -9.83 -8.55
C HIS A 82 -13.16 -9.39 -8.63
N LEU A 83 -13.89 -9.39 -7.51
CA LEU A 83 -15.28 -8.93 -7.46
C LEU A 83 -15.40 -7.46 -7.85
N PHE A 84 -14.51 -6.60 -7.35
CA PHE A 84 -14.47 -5.17 -7.66
C PHE A 84 -14.12 -4.90 -9.13
N MET A 85 -13.15 -5.64 -9.67
CA MET A 85 -12.82 -5.56 -11.09
C MET A 85 -14.00 -5.95 -11.99
N LEU A 86 -14.76 -7.00 -11.62
CA LEU A 86 -15.97 -7.40 -12.35
C LEU A 86 -17.11 -6.40 -12.18
N GLY A 87 -17.29 -5.82 -10.99
CA GLY A 87 -18.43 -4.95 -10.68
C GLY A 87 -18.24 -3.49 -11.07
N LEU A 88 -17.01 -2.96 -10.95
CA LEU A 88 -16.70 -1.53 -11.13
C LEU A 88 -15.59 -1.24 -12.13
N GLY A 89 -14.91 -2.28 -12.66
CA GLY A 89 -13.76 -2.11 -13.56
C GLY A 89 -12.52 -1.50 -12.89
N ARG A 90 -12.51 -1.42 -11.56
CA ARG A 90 -11.38 -0.90 -10.77
C ARG A 90 -11.18 -1.74 -9.52
N PRO A 91 -9.95 -1.77 -8.95
CA PRO A 91 -9.71 -2.44 -7.67
C PRO A 91 -10.46 -1.75 -6.52
N PRO A 92 -10.71 -2.48 -5.41
CA PRO A 92 -11.23 -1.89 -4.18
C PRO A 92 -10.24 -0.90 -3.58
N GLU A 93 -10.74 0.00 -2.74
CA GLU A 93 -9.87 0.80 -1.89
C GLU A 93 -8.98 -0.09 -1.02
N VAL A 94 -7.73 0.31 -0.87
CA VAL A 94 -6.75 -0.44 -0.11
C VAL A 94 -7.14 -0.43 1.37
N ARG A 95 -7.33 -1.60 1.96
CA ARG A 95 -7.51 -1.70 3.42
C ARG A 95 -6.15 -1.64 4.07
N TYR A 96 -5.86 -0.54 4.71
CA TYR A 96 -4.64 -0.38 5.49
C TYR A 96 -4.62 -1.33 6.70
N ARG A 97 -3.58 -2.15 6.79
CA ARG A 97 -3.32 -3.05 7.91
C ARG A 97 -2.14 -2.50 8.72
N SER A 98 -2.41 -1.67 9.70
CA SER A 98 -1.40 -0.88 10.41
C SER A 98 -0.38 -1.67 11.25
N ALA A 99 -0.59 -2.94 11.53
CA ALA A 99 0.14 -3.64 12.59
C ALA A 99 1.04 -4.81 12.17
N ASP A 100 0.90 -5.38 10.97
CA ASP A 100 1.43 -6.72 10.71
C ASP A 100 2.83 -6.78 10.08
N GLY A 101 3.56 -5.65 10.01
CA GLY A 101 4.90 -5.65 9.41
C GLY A 101 4.92 -6.31 8.02
N VAL A 102 6.03 -6.94 7.67
CA VAL A 102 6.17 -7.71 6.42
C VAL A 102 6.23 -9.21 6.68
N SER A 103 5.89 -10.01 5.68
CA SER A 103 6.06 -11.47 5.79
C SER A 103 7.54 -11.83 5.89
N PRO A 104 7.89 -12.96 6.57
CA PRO A 104 9.28 -13.44 6.60
C PRO A 104 9.87 -13.69 5.20
N ARG A 105 9.03 -13.99 4.21
CA ARG A 105 9.44 -14.15 2.82
C ARG A 105 9.90 -12.81 2.21
N LEU A 106 9.15 -11.73 2.45
CA LEU A 106 9.51 -10.39 1.96
C LEU A 106 10.76 -9.88 2.68
N GLN A 107 10.91 -10.12 3.99
CA GLN A 107 12.13 -9.76 4.72
C GLN A 107 13.35 -10.47 4.15
N ARG A 108 13.27 -11.78 3.87
CA ARG A 108 14.40 -12.50 3.22
C ARG A 108 14.76 -11.93 1.85
N LEU A 109 13.78 -11.48 1.06
CA LEU A 109 14.05 -10.78 -0.19
C LEU A 109 14.83 -9.49 0.05
N LEU A 110 14.39 -8.65 1.00
CA LEU A 110 15.12 -7.44 1.39
C LEU A 110 16.55 -7.76 1.79
N ASP A 111 16.74 -8.76 2.64
CA ASP A 111 18.07 -9.15 3.16
C ASP A 111 18.99 -9.70 2.07
N SER A 112 18.45 -10.22 0.96
CA SER A 112 19.24 -10.64 -0.20
C SER A 112 19.82 -9.47 -1.01
N LEU A 113 19.29 -8.26 -0.85
CA LEU A 113 19.77 -7.05 -1.52
C LEU A 113 20.92 -6.41 -0.72
N GLN A 114 22.07 -7.05 -0.70
CA GLN A 114 23.19 -6.69 0.17
C GLN A 114 23.85 -5.35 -0.13
N THR A 115 23.82 -4.93 -1.39
CA THR A 115 24.46 -3.70 -1.87
C THR A 115 23.48 -2.58 -2.22
N SER A 116 22.19 -2.88 -2.23
CA SER A 116 21.12 -1.97 -2.61
C SER A 116 20.25 -1.67 -1.39
N PRO A 117 20.29 -0.46 -0.82
CA PRO A 117 19.35 -0.05 0.21
C PRO A 117 17.91 -0.29 -0.21
N ALA A 118 17.14 -0.99 0.61
CA ALA A 118 15.74 -1.27 0.31
C ALA A 118 14.87 -1.11 1.55
N ILE A 119 13.71 -0.51 1.36
CA ILE A 119 12.72 -0.29 2.41
C ILE A 119 11.34 -0.71 1.94
N VAL A 120 10.49 -1.10 2.87
CA VAL A 120 9.05 -1.26 2.65
C VAL A 120 8.31 -0.22 3.48
N LYS A 121 7.41 0.52 2.83
CA LYS A 121 6.61 1.58 3.45
C LYS A 121 5.12 1.35 3.25
N THR A 122 4.34 1.96 4.13
CA THR A 122 2.88 2.08 4.01
C THR A 122 2.50 3.26 3.10
N PRO A 123 1.23 3.41 2.71
CA PRO A 123 0.75 4.61 2.01
C PRO A 123 0.88 5.89 2.86
N THR A 124 0.90 5.77 4.20
CA THR A 124 1.18 6.86 5.14
C THR A 124 2.66 7.16 5.30
N TRP A 125 3.51 6.47 4.54
CA TRP A 125 4.97 6.59 4.49
C TRP A 125 5.68 6.21 5.79
N ASP A 126 5.07 5.34 6.59
CA ASP A 126 5.74 4.67 7.69
C ASP A 126 6.58 3.51 7.16
N VAL A 127 7.85 3.46 7.55
CA VAL A 127 8.76 2.37 7.18
C VAL A 127 8.51 1.18 8.11
N VAL A 128 8.10 0.06 7.53
CA VAL A 128 7.73 -1.16 8.26
C VAL A 128 8.76 -2.28 8.13
N ALA A 129 9.63 -2.20 7.12
CA ALA A 129 10.76 -3.12 6.95
C ALA A 129 11.89 -2.47 6.15
N TRP A 130 13.10 -2.94 6.34
CA TRP A 130 14.30 -2.46 5.65
C TRP A 130 15.39 -3.55 5.68
N ASN A 131 16.37 -3.42 4.79
CA ASN A 131 17.55 -4.27 4.81
C ASN A 131 18.73 -3.58 5.50
N ARG A 132 19.82 -4.33 5.67
CA ARG A 132 21.05 -3.84 6.28
C ARG A 132 21.67 -2.66 5.52
N ALA A 133 21.67 -2.72 4.18
CA ALA A 133 22.16 -1.64 3.35
C ALA A 133 21.38 -0.33 3.58
N ALA A 134 20.05 -0.39 3.74
CA ALA A 134 19.24 0.78 4.08
C ALA A 134 19.57 1.33 5.46
N ALA A 135 19.79 0.46 6.45
CA ALA A 135 20.16 0.88 7.80
C ALA A 135 21.48 1.68 7.83
N VAL A 136 22.48 1.28 7.06
CA VAL A 136 23.78 1.96 7.04
C VAL A 136 23.83 3.18 6.10
N VAL A 137 23.11 3.17 4.98
CA VAL A 137 23.19 4.24 3.97
C VAL A 137 22.15 5.33 4.19
N LEU A 138 20.93 4.96 4.52
CA LEU A 138 19.80 5.89 4.67
C LEU A 138 19.61 6.27 6.14
N THR A 139 19.08 5.34 6.91
CA THR A 139 18.75 5.52 8.32
C THR A 139 18.61 4.14 8.98
N ASP A 140 19.18 3.97 10.16
CA ASP A 140 18.89 2.80 10.99
C ASP A 140 17.51 2.97 11.68
N TYR A 141 16.48 2.52 10.99
CA TYR A 141 15.11 2.55 11.49
C TYR A 141 14.92 1.69 12.77
N GLY A 142 15.85 0.75 13.03
CA GLY A 142 15.83 -0.09 14.23
C GLY A 142 16.06 0.69 15.52
N THR A 143 16.81 1.79 15.45
CA THR A 143 17.09 2.67 16.59
C THR A 143 15.95 3.62 16.93
N LEU A 144 14.92 3.69 16.07
CA LEU A 144 13.81 4.61 16.20
C LEU A 144 12.58 3.92 16.81
N PRO A 145 11.79 4.63 17.62
CA PRO A 145 10.49 4.12 18.05
C PRO A 145 9.56 3.94 16.82
N PRO A 146 8.59 3.03 16.87
CA PRO A 146 7.69 2.76 15.73
C PRO A 146 7.06 4.03 15.13
N GLY A 147 6.53 4.95 15.96
CA GLY A 147 5.97 6.23 15.49
C GLY A 147 7.00 7.21 14.91
N GLY A 148 8.30 6.97 15.10
CA GLY A 148 9.40 7.77 14.54
C GLY A 148 9.86 7.31 13.15
N ARG A 149 9.39 6.18 12.67
CA ARG A 149 9.85 5.58 11.40
C ARG A 149 9.14 6.12 10.16
N ASN A 150 8.63 7.32 10.22
CA ASN A 150 7.91 7.96 9.11
C ASN A 150 8.85 8.84 8.27
N ILE A 151 8.86 8.60 6.94
CA ILE A 151 9.79 9.28 6.02
C ILE A 151 9.56 10.80 6.00
N LEU A 152 8.31 11.26 6.10
CA LEU A 152 8.01 12.70 6.10
C LEU A 152 8.49 13.36 7.38
N ARG A 153 8.24 12.75 8.55
CA ARG A 153 8.78 13.24 9.83
C ARG A 153 10.30 13.34 9.80
N PHE A 154 10.96 12.32 9.24
CA PHE A 154 12.40 12.31 9.06
C PHE A 154 12.88 13.47 8.18
N LEU A 155 12.24 13.63 7.04
CA LEU A 155 12.66 14.60 6.04
C LEU A 155 12.44 16.04 6.53
N PHE A 156 11.29 16.34 7.15
CA PHE A 156 10.89 17.69 7.49
C PHE A 156 11.20 18.13 8.93
N ARG A 157 11.56 17.19 9.83
CA ARG A 157 11.84 17.52 11.24
C ARG A 157 13.28 17.24 11.68
N ASN A 158 14.09 16.57 10.84
CA ASN A 158 15.47 16.23 11.19
C ASN A 158 16.45 17.09 10.36
N PRO A 159 17.13 18.08 11.00
CA PRO A 159 18.08 18.96 10.31
C PRO A 159 19.26 18.19 9.68
N ASP A 160 19.73 17.11 10.31
CA ASP A 160 20.84 16.32 9.80
C ASP A 160 20.47 15.57 8.53
N VAL A 161 19.21 15.07 8.45
CA VAL A 161 18.70 14.44 7.23
C VAL A 161 18.58 15.47 6.11
N ARG A 162 18.10 16.68 6.44
CA ARG A 162 18.04 17.80 5.50
C ARG A 162 19.42 18.17 4.96
N ALA A 163 20.40 18.34 5.84
CA ALA A 163 21.77 18.73 5.48
C ALA A 163 22.47 17.69 4.58
N ARG A 164 22.07 16.44 4.64
CA ARG A 164 22.62 15.36 3.81
C ARG A 164 22.04 15.30 2.39
N GLN A 165 20.91 15.97 2.11
CA GLN A 165 20.33 16.02 0.76
C GLN A 165 21.13 17.00 -0.11
N HIS A 166 21.48 16.58 -1.33
CA HIS A 166 22.19 17.46 -2.28
C HIS A 166 21.28 18.58 -2.80
N ASP A 167 20.01 18.25 -3.07
CA ASP A 167 18.99 19.19 -3.53
C ASP A 167 17.72 18.97 -2.68
N TRP A 168 17.69 19.64 -1.54
CA TRP A 168 16.59 19.53 -0.59
C TRP A 168 15.25 19.92 -1.20
N ASP A 169 15.18 21.02 -1.94
CA ASP A 169 13.93 21.58 -2.42
C ASP A 169 13.26 20.65 -3.44
N SER A 170 14.03 20.07 -4.35
CA SER A 170 13.54 19.07 -5.29
C SER A 170 13.09 17.79 -4.60
N VAL A 171 13.87 17.31 -3.61
CA VAL A 171 13.50 16.12 -2.82
C VAL A 171 12.22 16.35 -2.03
N ALA A 172 12.08 17.50 -1.36
CA ALA A 172 10.92 17.85 -0.56
C ALA A 172 9.65 17.93 -1.43
N ARG A 173 9.73 18.62 -2.57
CA ARG A 173 8.62 18.74 -3.53
C ARG A 173 8.17 17.37 -4.04
N PHE A 174 9.12 16.56 -4.50
CA PHE A 174 8.82 15.20 -4.98
C PHE A 174 8.17 14.35 -3.89
N VAL A 175 8.72 14.35 -2.68
CA VAL A 175 8.23 13.54 -1.55
C VAL A 175 6.80 13.93 -1.15
N VAL A 176 6.49 15.22 -1.06
CA VAL A 176 5.13 15.69 -0.73
C VAL A 176 4.13 15.32 -1.84
N GLY A 177 4.50 15.51 -3.10
CA GLY A 177 3.65 15.15 -4.24
C GLY A 177 3.38 13.65 -4.34
N ALA A 178 4.42 12.82 -4.15
CA ALA A 178 4.30 11.37 -4.16
C ALA A 178 3.49 10.84 -2.95
N PHE A 179 3.67 11.42 -1.76
CA PHE A 179 2.85 11.11 -0.60
C PHE A 179 1.37 11.38 -0.86
N ARG A 180 1.04 12.54 -1.43
CA ARG A 180 -0.33 12.89 -1.78
C ARG A 180 -0.96 11.89 -2.75
N ALA A 181 -0.20 11.48 -3.77
CA ALA A 181 -0.65 10.46 -4.74
C ALA A 181 -0.90 9.11 -4.06
N ASP A 182 -0.01 8.66 -3.18
CA ASP A 182 -0.13 7.38 -2.48
C ASP A 182 -1.34 7.37 -1.54
N VAL A 183 -1.53 8.44 -0.77
CA VAL A 183 -2.67 8.60 0.15
C VAL A 183 -4.00 8.61 -0.60
N ALA A 184 -4.09 9.36 -1.71
CA ALA A 184 -5.29 9.40 -2.54
C ALA A 184 -5.60 8.04 -3.16
N ARG A 185 -4.58 7.34 -3.68
CA ARG A 185 -4.72 6.00 -4.26
C ARG A 185 -5.19 4.98 -3.21
N ALA A 186 -4.74 5.12 -1.98
CA ALA A 186 -5.12 4.25 -0.87
C ALA A 186 -6.47 4.61 -0.22
N GLY A 187 -7.09 5.74 -0.59
CA GLY A 187 -8.33 6.21 0.03
C GLY A 187 -8.16 6.71 1.47
N LEU A 188 -6.94 7.07 1.89
CA LEU A 188 -6.58 7.40 3.28
C LEU A 188 -6.51 8.92 3.55
N VAL A 189 -7.22 9.72 2.78
CA VAL A 189 -7.15 11.20 2.90
C VAL A 189 -7.59 11.69 4.28
N SER A 190 -8.58 11.04 4.89
CA SER A 190 -9.05 11.36 6.24
C SER A 190 -8.10 10.89 7.34
N GLU A 191 -7.45 9.73 7.16
CA GLU A 191 -6.61 9.08 8.17
C GLU A 191 -5.26 9.78 8.35
N VAL A 192 -4.77 10.47 7.32
CA VAL A 192 -3.50 11.20 7.40
C VAL A 192 -3.65 12.63 7.93
N GLY A 193 -4.86 13.07 8.26
CA GLY A 193 -5.12 14.45 8.70
C GLY A 193 -4.23 14.88 9.86
N GLU A 194 -4.09 14.04 10.89
CA GLU A 194 -3.24 14.34 12.05
C GLU A 194 -1.75 14.48 11.68
N LEU A 195 -1.23 13.60 10.83
CA LEU A 195 0.15 13.66 10.34
C LEU A 195 0.39 14.93 9.52
N VAL A 196 -0.54 15.27 8.64
CA VAL A 196 -0.45 16.47 7.80
C VAL A 196 -0.46 17.73 8.67
N GLU A 197 -1.37 17.84 9.61
CA GLU A 197 -1.43 19.00 10.52
C GLU A 197 -0.19 19.08 11.42
N GLU A 198 0.32 17.96 11.93
CA GLU A 198 1.59 17.90 12.67
C GLU A 198 2.74 18.48 11.83
N LEU A 199 2.87 18.06 10.58
CA LEU A 199 3.95 18.48 9.69
C LEU A 199 3.80 19.94 9.23
N ARG A 200 2.60 20.41 8.99
CA ARG A 200 2.30 21.83 8.66
C ARG A 200 2.71 22.76 9.79
N HIS A 201 2.47 22.36 11.05
CA HIS A 201 2.90 23.15 12.22
C HIS A 201 4.41 23.07 12.45
N ALA A 202 5.04 21.94 12.12
CA ALA A 202 6.46 21.71 12.38
C ALA A 202 7.40 22.27 11.29
N SER A 203 6.92 22.42 10.05
CA SER A 203 7.74 22.84 8.90
C SER A 203 6.97 23.80 7.98
N PRO A 204 7.37 25.08 7.93
CA PRO A 204 6.81 26.03 6.97
C PRO A 204 6.99 25.60 5.51
N GLU A 205 8.08 24.90 5.19
CA GLU A 205 8.33 24.36 3.86
C GLU A 205 7.33 23.25 3.50
N PHE A 206 7.02 22.36 4.44
CA PHE A 206 5.99 21.34 4.22
C PHE A 206 4.62 22.01 4.02
N ASP A 207 4.26 23.00 4.84
CA ASP A 207 2.98 23.72 4.72
C ASP A 207 2.84 24.42 3.37
N ALA A 208 3.90 25.07 2.87
CA ALA A 208 3.92 25.67 1.54
C ALA A 208 3.70 24.64 0.43
N LEU A 209 4.48 23.56 0.41
CA LEU A 209 4.38 22.47 -0.57
C LEU A 209 3.02 21.75 -0.49
N TRP A 210 2.46 21.62 0.71
CA TRP A 210 1.15 21.03 0.87
C TRP A 210 0.01 21.90 0.29
N ARG A 211 0.14 23.22 0.36
CA ARG A 211 -0.83 24.15 -0.25
C ARG A 211 -0.75 24.22 -1.77
N ASP A 212 0.42 24.02 -2.36
CA ASP A 212 0.62 24.06 -3.82
C ASP A 212 -0.17 22.95 -4.56
N ASN A 213 -0.62 21.92 -3.85
CA ASN A 213 -1.40 20.81 -4.39
C ASN A 213 -0.73 20.03 -5.54
N ASP A 214 0.58 20.12 -5.70
CA ASP A 214 1.31 19.34 -6.67
C ASP A 214 1.21 17.85 -6.38
N VAL A 215 1.07 17.05 -7.45
CA VAL A 215 1.01 15.59 -7.39
C VAL A 215 2.11 15.02 -8.28
N HIS A 216 2.92 14.14 -7.70
CA HIS A 216 3.94 13.40 -8.44
C HIS A 216 3.67 11.91 -8.34
N SER A 217 3.95 11.15 -9.40
CA SER A 217 3.92 9.70 -9.36
C SER A 217 5.34 9.13 -9.47
N HIS A 218 5.52 7.92 -8.95
CA HIS A 218 6.77 7.19 -9.15
C HIS A 218 6.93 6.67 -10.59
N GLU A 219 5.91 6.85 -11.45
CA GLU A 219 5.85 6.28 -12.80
C GLU A 219 6.66 7.05 -13.85
N GLU A 220 7.08 8.29 -13.58
CA GLU A 220 7.87 9.09 -14.52
C GLU A 220 9.38 8.74 -14.48
N GLY A 221 9.67 7.43 -14.43
CA GLY A 221 11.03 6.89 -14.52
C GLY A 221 11.88 7.21 -13.30
N GLY A 222 12.32 6.19 -12.59
CA GLY A 222 13.11 6.29 -11.37
C GLY A 222 14.08 7.47 -11.34
N GLY A 223 14.03 8.25 -10.27
CA GLY A 223 14.92 9.39 -10.10
C GLY A 223 16.24 8.97 -9.46
N ILE A 224 17.24 9.84 -9.58
CA ILE A 224 18.52 9.67 -8.88
C ILE A 224 18.42 10.35 -7.52
N LYS A 225 18.57 9.58 -6.45
CA LYS A 225 18.77 10.11 -5.09
C LYS A 225 20.25 10.40 -4.88
N ARG A 226 20.57 11.65 -4.57
CA ARG A 226 21.92 12.08 -4.21
C ARG A 226 21.97 12.47 -2.75
N LEU A 227 22.94 11.92 -2.01
CA LEU A 227 23.13 12.26 -0.61
C LEU A 227 24.62 12.27 -0.24
N MET A 228 24.96 13.05 0.79
CA MET A 228 26.28 13.03 1.43
C MET A 228 26.26 12.06 2.60
N HIS A 229 27.08 11.00 2.52
CA HIS A 229 27.19 10.01 3.57
C HIS A 229 28.51 10.15 4.33
N PRO A 230 28.54 10.11 5.69
CA PRO A 230 29.77 10.34 6.46
C PRO A 230 30.92 9.41 6.08
N ALA A 231 30.66 8.14 5.83
CA ALA A 231 31.67 7.14 5.50
C ALA A 231 31.88 6.93 3.99
N LEU A 232 30.86 7.16 3.15
CA LEU A 232 30.91 6.89 1.71
C LEU A 232 31.17 8.13 0.87
N GLY A 233 31.01 9.35 1.44
CA GLY A 233 31.07 10.61 0.69
C GLY A 233 29.80 10.84 -0.13
N SER A 234 29.93 11.36 -1.35
CA SER A 234 28.80 11.52 -2.26
C SER A 234 28.31 10.17 -2.74
N VAL A 235 27.02 9.89 -2.56
CA VAL A 235 26.36 8.66 -2.94
C VAL A 235 25.23 8.99 -3.93
N GLU A 236 25.24 8.33 -5.09
CA GLU A 236 24.19 8.40 -6.09
C GLU A 236 23.50 7.04 -6.22
N LEU A 237 22.18 7.04 -6.10
CA LEU A 237 21.35 5.85 -6.11
C LEU A 237 20.17 6.06 -7.05
N GLU A 238 19.95 5.17 -8.00
CA GLU A 238 18.69 5.08 -8.72
C GLU A 238 17.65 4.42 -7.82
N TYR A 239 16.46 5.01 -7.70
CA TYR A 239 15.38 4.36 -6.96
C TYR A 239 14.33 3.78 -7.89
N SER A 240 13.82 2.61 -7.53
CA SER A 240 12.69 1.94 -8.17
C SER A 240 11.62 1.65 -7.13
N ALA A 241 10.37 1.93 -7.45
CA ALA A 241 9.23 1.65 -6.58
C ALA A 241 8.44 0.45 -7.10
N PHE A 242 8.05 -0.44 -6.19
CA PHE A 242 7.32 -1.67 -6.49
C PHE A 242 6.10 -1.80 -5.57
N SER A 243 5.00 -2.32 -6.11
CA SER A 243 3.88 -2.79 -5.29
C SER A 243 4.17 -4.20 -4.76
N VAL A 244 3.73 -4.50 -3.56
CA VAL A 244 3.84 -5.83 -2.97
C VAL A 244 2.58 -6.64 -3.28
N ASP A 245 2.71 -7.67 -4.11
CA ASP A 245 1.58 -8.54 -4.45
C ASP A 245 0.97 -9.20 -3.20
N GLY A 246 -0.36 -9.19 -3.11
CA GLY A 246 -1.12 -9.65 -1.95
C GLY A 246 -1.11 -8.70 -0.74
N ARG A 247 -0.38 -7.57 -0.82
CA ARG A 247 -0.32 -6.49 0.19
C ARG A 247 -0.35 -5.12 -0.51
N PRO A 248 -1.49 -4.74 -1.10
CA PRO A 248 -1.63 -3.47 -1.83
C PRO A 248 -1.46 -2.24 -0.92
N ASP A 249 -1.47 -2.44 0.40
CA ASP A 249 -1.14 -1.48 1.44
C ASP A 249 0.38 -1.31 1.67
N LEU A 250 1.23 -1.97 0.91
CA LEU A 250 2.69 -1.87 1.03
C LEU A 250 3.35 -1.51 -0.31
N GLY A 251 4.28 -0.57 -0.24
CA GLY A 251 5.19 -0.25 -1.34
C GLY A 251 6.63 -0.56 -0.95
N MET A 252 7.39 -1.19 -1.85
CA MET A 252 8.82 -1.41 -1.68
C MET A 252 9.59 -0.41 -2.53
N ILE A 253 10.59 0.24 -1.95
CA ILE A 253 11.53 1.11 -2.68
C ILE A 253 12.91 0.47 -2.58
N VAL A 254 13.54 0.27 -3.73
CA VAL A 254 14.92 -0.22 -3.86
C VAL A 254 15.78 0.90 -4.44
N TYR A 255 16.89 1.18 -3.81
CA TYR A 255 17.88 2.16 -4.23
C TYR A 255 19.11 1.43 -4.78
N THR A 256 19.31 1.48 -6.08
CA THR A 256 20.42 0.79 -6.76
C THR A 256 21.58 1.76 -6.96
N PRO A 257 22.79 1.45 -6.47
CA PRO A 257 23.98 2.28 -6.76
C PRO A 257 24.21 2.41 -8.27
N VAL A 258 24.49 3.63 -8.74
CA VAL A 258 24.70 3.90 -10.18
C VAL A 258 25.98 3.28 -10.72
N ASP A 259 26.94 2.95 -9.86
CA ASP A 259 28.18 2.29 -10.25
C ASP A 259 28.56 1.12 -9.32
N ARG A 260 29.37 0.22 -9.87
CA ARG A 260 29.79 -1.00 -9.19
C ARG A 260 30.68 -0.72 -7.97
N ALA A 261 31.52 0.28 -8.05
CA ALA A 261 32.47 0.61 -6.94
C ALA A 261 31.67 1.09 -5.72
N MET A 262 30.63 1.90 -5.92
CA MET A 262 29.75 2.31 -4.84
C MET A 262 28.97 1.12 -4.26
N ALA A 263 28.47 0.20 -5.12
CA ALA A 263 27.82 -1.00 -4.65
C ALA A 263 28.71 -1.86 -3.73
N GLU A 264 29.98 -2.07 -4.13
CA GLU A 264 30.95 -2.81 -3.34
C GLU A 264 31.25 -2.12 -1.99
N ARG A 265 31.39 -0.77 -1.98
CA ARG A 265 31.58 0.02 -0.75
C ARG A 265 30.38 -0.06 0.20
N ILE A 266 29.16 0.00 -0.33
CA ILE A 266 27.93 -0.17 0.47
C ILE A 266 27.90 -1.58 1.07
N GLY A 267 28.19 -2.62 0.28
CA GLY A 267 28.25 -3.99 0.76
C GLY A 267 29.27 -4.19 1.89
N GLN A 268 30.46 -3.61 1.77
CA GLN A 268 31.47 -3.65 2.82
C GLN A 268 31.02 -2.94 4.09
N LEU A 269 30.43 -1.75 3.95
CA LEU A 269 29.88 -1.01 5.09
C LEU A 269 28.76 -1.78 5.79
N ALA A 270 27.85 -2.37 5.03
CA ALA A 270 26.76 -3.18 5.57
C ALA A 270 27.25 -4.46 6.27
N ALA A 271 28.32 -5.08 5.78
CA ALA A 271 28.90 -6.27 6.41
C ALA A 271 29.64 -5.97 7.73
N SER A 272 30.17 -4.75 7.89
CA SER A 272 30.95 -4.33 9.06
C SER A 272 30.10 -3.69 10.18
N ALA A 273 28.88 -3.32 9.92
CA ALA A 273 27.98 -2.67 10.86
C ALA A 273 27.09 -3.70 11.57
#